data_3fe028c7dd4c669ac27a11aa042a526f
#
_entry.id   3fe028c7dd4c669ac27a11aa042a526f
#
_cell.length_a   1.000
_cell.length_b   1.000
_cell.length_c   1.000
_cell.angle_alpha   90.00
_cell.angle_beta   90.00
_cell.angle_gamma   90.00
#
_symmetry.space_group_name_H-M   'P 1'
#
loop_
_entity.id
_entity.type
_entity.pdbx_description
1 polymer ?
#
loop_
_entity_poly.entity_id
_entity_poly.type
_entity_poly.pdbx_seq_one_letter_code
_entity_poly.pdbx_strand_id
1 'polypeptide(L)'
;MKTFVLLTKLSGKNALLTDIGSKLGDRPRSGLEWLNDLRKQCPEITFKAHFALMGYWDSMHIYEAQDEECAARVSMITRQHGAKEVETWLAIPYEKIVKIAEELGPGK
;
A
#
# COMPACT_ATOMS: atom_id res chain seq x y z
N MET A 1 15.59 1.17 5.03
CA MET A 1 14.18 0.87 4.76
C MET A 1 13.86 1.11 3.30
N LYS A 2 13.00 0.28 2.77
CA LYS A 2 12.55 0.45 1.38
C LYS A 2 11.14 1.00 1.37
N THR A 3 10.81 1.74 0.32
CA THR A 3 9.50 2.35 0.16
C THR A 3 8.67 1.56 -0.84
N PHE A 4 7.44 1.28 -0.48
CA PHE A 4 6.52 0.53 -1.33
C PHE A 4 5.22 1.28 -1.50
N VAL A 5 4.60 1.08 -2.66
CA VAL A 5 3.28 1.63 -2.94
C VAL A 5 2.33 0.45 -3.09
N LEU A 6 1.30 0.41 -2.25
CA LEU A 6 0.28 -0.62 -2.29
C LEU A 6 -0.97 -0.06 -2.96
N LEU A 7 -1.39 -0.71 -4.03
CA LEU A 7 -2.60 -0.32 -4.75
C LEU A 7 -3.63 -1.42 -4.57
N THR A 8 -4.84 -1.03 -4.21
CA THR A 8 -5.90 -2.01 -3.99
C THR A 8 -7.14 -1.69 -4.79
N LYS A 9 -7.80 -2.74 -5.23
CA LYS A 9 -9.11 -2.67 -5.84
C LYS A 9 -10.05 -3.47 -4.97
N LEU A 10 -11.09 -2.83 -4.47
CA LEU A 10 -12.01 -3.48 -3.56
C LEU A 10 -13.15 -4.14 -4.33
N SER A 11 -13.75 -5.17 -3.72
CA SER A 11 -14.91 -5.79 -4.32
C SER A 11 -16.09 -4.82 -4.25
N GLY A 12 -17.13 -5.08 -5.05
CA GLY A 12 -18.30 -4.21 -5.05
C GLY A 12 -18.92 -4.04 -3.67
N LYS A 13 -18.91 -5.09 -2.86
CA LYS A 13 -19.48 -5.01 -1.51
C LYS A 13 -18.62 -4.19 -0.56
N ASN A 14 -17.33 -4.15 -0.82
CA ASN A 14 -16.37 -3.49 0.05
C ASN A 14 -15.83 -2.21 -0.56
N ALA A 15 -16.43 -1.74 -1.62
CA ALA A 15 -15.96 -0.52 -2.27
C ALA A 15 -15.99 0.63 -1.28
N LEU A 16 -14.90 1.35 -1.21
CA LEU A 16 -14.71 2.39 -0.21
C LEU A 16 -15.82 3.41 -0.20
N LEU A 17 -16.26 3.86 -1.37
CA LEU A 17 -17.30 4.89 -1.44
C LEU A 17 -18.61 4.41 -0.88
N THR A 18 -18.96 3.15 -1.13
CA THR A 18 -20.18 2.57 -0.59
C THR A 18 -20.09 2.47 0.93
N ASP A 19 -18.95 2.01 1.44
CA ASP A 19 -18.78 1.86 2.87
C ASP A 19 -18.83 3.19 3.60
N ILE A 20 -18.21 4.21 3.03
CA ILE A 20 -18.23 5.53 3.65
C ILE A 20 -19.66 6.01 3.80
N GLY A 21 -20.47 5.84 2.75
CA GLY A 21 -21.83 6.34 2.77
C GLY A 21 -22.74 5.59 3.71
N SER A 22 -22.61 4.27 3.79
CA SER A 22 -23.58 3.45 4.50
C SER A 22 -23.11 2.93 5.85
N LYS A 23 -21.80 2.86 6.07
CA LYS A 23 -21.27 2.24 7.27
C LYS A 23 -20.19 3.09 7.91
N LEU A 24 -20.43 4.37 8.00
CA LEU A 24 -19.42 5.28 8.52
C LEU A 24 -18.90 4.85 9.89
N GLY A 25 -19.79 4.37 10.76
CA GLY A 25 -19.41 3.93 12.09
C GLY A 25 -18.61 2.63 12.11
N ASP A 26 -18.80 1.77 11.11
CA ASP A 26 -18.13 0.46 11.07
C ASP A 26 -16.84 0.48 10.29
N ARG A 27 -16.73 1.37 9.33
CA ARG A 27 -15.58 1.39 8.45
C ARG A 27 -14.24 1.54 9.19
N PRO A 28 -14.13 2.41 10.21
CA PRO A 28 -12.86 2.49 10.94
C PRO A 28 -12.45 1.19 11.60
N ARG A 29 -13.42 0.40 12.07
CA ARG A 29 -13.10 -0.89 12.67
C ARG A 29 -12.45 -1.82 11.66
N SER A 30 -13.02 -1.90 10.47
CA SER A 30 -12.47 -2.75 9.42
C SER A 30 -11.06 -2.33 9.05
N GLY A 31 -10.83 -1.01 8.94
CA GLY A 31 -9.50 -0.51 8.66
C GLY A 31 -8.52 -0.82 9.78
N LEU A 32 -8.98 -0.72 11.02
CA LEU A 32 -8.13 -1.03 12.15
C LEU A 32 -7.74 -2.50 12.20
N GLU A 33 -8.65 -3.39 11.86
CA GLU A 33 -8.34 -4.82 11.82
C GLU A 33 -7.24 -5.11 10.80
N TRP A 34 -7.32 -4.51 9.64
CA TRP A 34 -6.30 -4.66 8.62
C TRP A 34 -4.95 -4.14 9.12
N LEU A 35 -4.94 -2.94 9.70
CA LEU A 35 -3.71 -2.37 10.23
C LEU A 35 -3.12 -3.21 11.35
N ASN A 36 -3.96 -3.74 12.22
CA ASN A 36 -3.49 -4.58 13.31
C ASN A 36 -2.82 -5.84 12.79
N ASP A 37 -3.42 -6.47 11.79
CA ASP A 37 -2.84 -7.66 11.20
C ASP A 37 -1.50 -7.36 10.52
N LEU A 38 -1.43 -6.22 9.83
CA LEU A 38 -0.16 -5.82 9.22
C LEU A 38 0.93 -5.63 10.27
N ARG A 39 0.60 -4.98 11.38
CA ARG A 39 1.58 -4.72 12.42
C ARG A 39 2.03 -5.99 13.12
N LYS A 40 1.15 -6.98 13.22
CA LYS A 40 1.53 -8.27 13.78
C LYS A 40 2.54 -9.00 12.91
N GLN A 41 2.35 -8.95 11.59
CA GLN A 41 3.20 -9.67 10.66
C GLN A 41 4.43 -8.88 10.27
N CYS A 42 4.36 -7.56 10.31
CA CYS A 42 5.47 -6.67 9.95
C CYS A 42 5.55 -5.55 10.95
N PRO A 43 6.08 -5.81 12.15
CA PRO A 43 6.10 -4.77 13.21
C PRO A 43 6.85 -3.51 12.82
N GLU A 44 7.80 -3.61 11.91
CA GLU A 44 8.62 -2.48 11.50
C GLU A 44 7.97 -1.62 10.42
N ILE A 45 6.79 -1.99 9.93
CA ILE A 45 6.14 -1.23 8.87
C ILE A 45 5.78 0.17 9.34
N THR A 46 6.01 1.16 8.49
CA THR A 46 5.67 2.54 8.78
C THR A 46 4.89 3.11 7.59
N PHE A 47 3.64 3.46 7.81
CA PHE A 47 2.84 4.08 6.77
C PHE A 47 3.16 5.56 6.67
N LYS A 48 3.38 6.02 5.43
CA LYS A 48 3.68 7.42 5.15
C LYS A 48 2.48 8.17 4.60
N ALA A 49 1.58 7.49 3.92
CA ALA A 49 0.43 8.14 3.32
C ALA A 49 -0.64 7.13 2.94
N HIS A 50 -1.88 7.58 2.97
CA HIS A 50 -3.04 6.80 2.55
C HIS A 50 -3.91 7.68 1.66
N PHE A 51 -4.32 7.16 0.51
CA PHE A 51 -5.16 7.90 -0.42
C PHE A 51 -6.31 7.04 -0.91
N ALA A 52 -7.49 7.62 -1.01
CA ALA A 52 -8.58 7.05 -1.79
C ALA A 52 -8.42 7.55 -3.22
N LEU A 53 -8.58 6.67 -4.17
CA LEU A 53 -8.38 7.01 -5.57
C LEU A 53 -9.70 6.96 -6.33
N MET A 54 -9.85 7.83 -7.29
CA MET A 54 -11.07 7.92 -8.10
C MET A 54 -10.84 7.37 -9.50
N GLY A 55 -9.97 6.40 -9.66
CA GLY A 55 -9.68 5.78 -10.94
C GLY A 55 -9.86 4.28 -10.87
N TYR A 56 -9.04 3.55 -11.63
CA TYR A 56 -9.14 2.10 -11.63
C TYR A 56 -8.91 1.52 -10.24
N TRP A 57 -7.87 1.99 -9.55
CA TRP A 57 -7.57 1.53 -8.19
C TRP A 57 -8.41 2.32 -7.20
N ASP A 58 -8.83 1.67 -6.14
CA ASP A 58 -9.66 2.31 -5.13
C ASP A 58 -8.85 2.96 -4.03
N SER A 59 -7.68 2.45 -3.74
CA SER A 59 -6.86 3.06 -2.70
C SER A 59 -5.38 2.89 -2.99
N MET A 60 -4.59 3.77 -2.40
CA MET A 60 -3.14 3.74 -2.50
C MET A 60 -2.56 4.01 -1.13
N HIS A 61 -1.62 3.18 -0.72
CA HIS A 61 -0.95 3.35 0.56
C HIS A 61 0.55 3.33 0.32
N ILE A 62 1.24 4.32 0.87
CA ILE A 62 2.70 4.39 0.76
C ILE A 62 3.27 4.04 2.12
N TYR A 63 4.19 3.08 2.15
CA TYR A 63 4.76 2.64 3.41
C TYR A 63 6.23 2.28 3.25
N GLU A 64 6.93 2.23 4.39
CA GLU A 64 8.30 1.77 4.44
C GLU A 64 8.37 0.43 5.17
N ALA A 65 9.23 -0.44 4.69
CA ALA A 65 9.45 -1.74 5.30
C ALA A 65 10.87 -2.17 4.98
N GLN A 66 11.34 -3.19 5.71
CA GLN A 66 12.72 -3.60 5.58
C GLN A 66 13.03 -4.29 4.26
N ASP A 67 12.10 -5.10 3.77
CA ASP A 67 12.40 -5.91 2.60
C ASP A 67 11.13 -6.30 1.86
N GLU A 68 11.35 -6.98 0.75
CA GLU A 68 10.26 -7.43 -0.11
C GLU A 68 9.42 -8.52 0.54
N GLU A 69 9.99 -9.26 1.48
CA GLU A 69 9.22 -10.28 2.17
C GLU A 69 8.10 -9.63 3.00
N CYS A 70 8.40 -8.54 3.67
CA CYS A 70 7.38 -7.79 4.38
C CYS A 70 6.32 -7.28 3.41
N ALA A 71 6.74 -6.76 2.26
CA ALA A 71 5.80 -6.27 1.25
C ALA A 71 4.89 -7.39 0.74
N ALA A 72 5.43 -8.59 0.57
CA ALA A 72 4.62 -9.73 0.16
C ALA A 72 3.56 -10.05 1.21
N ARG A 73 3.92 -10.01 2.48
CA ARG A 73 2.97 -10.24 3.56
C ARG A 73 1.87 -9.20 3.57
N VAL A 74 2.24 -7.94 3.35
CA VAL A 74 1.25 -6.86 3.27
C VAL A 74 0.26 -7.14 2.16
N SER A 75 0.74 -7.54 1.00
CA SER A 75 -0.11 -7.84 -0.14
C SER A 75 -1.07 -8.98 0.17
N MET A 76 -0.56 -10.06 0.75
CA MET A 76 -1.38 -11.22 1.08
C MET A 76 -2.45 -10.91 2.12
N ILE A 77 -2.06 -10.18 3.17
CA ILE A 77 -3.00 -9.81 4.22
C ILE A 77 -4.09 -8.91 3.66
N THR A 78 -3.71 -7.99 2.78
CA THR A 78 -4.68 -7.09 2.16
C THR A 78 -5.72 -7.88 1.37
N ARG A 79 -5.30 -8.92 0.67
CA ARG A 79 -6.25 -9.78 -0.03
C ARG A 79 -7.16 -10.52 0.92
N GLN A 80 -6.62 -10.98 2.06
CA GLN A 80 -7.43 -11.66 3.07
C GLN A 80 -8.52 -10.75 3.62
N HIS A 81 -8.28 -9.45 3.63
CA HIS A 81 -9.26 -8.48 4.13
C HIS A 81 -10.21 -7.99 3.03
N GLY A 82 -10.24 -8.66 1.89
CA GLY A 82 -11.28 -8.44 0.91
C GLY A 82 -10.89 -7.64 -0.32
N ALA A 83 -9.62 -7.31 -0.49
CA ALA A 83 -9.21 -6.65 -1.72
C ALA A 83 -9.31 -7.62 -2.89
N LYS A 84 -9.98 -7.18 -3.95
CA LYS A 84 -10.16 -7.98 -5.15
C LYS A 84 -8.88 -8.10 -5.94
N GLU A 85 -8.15 -6.99 -6.06
CA GLU A 85 -6.85 -6.95 -6.73
C GLU A 85 -5.89 -6.15 -5.88
N VAL A 86 -4.65 -6.57 -5.87
CA VAL A 86 -3.60 -5.90 -5.12
C VAL A 86 -2.36 -5.82 -6.00
N GLU A 87 -1.73 -4.66 -6.00
CA GLU A 87 -0.46 -4.49 -6.70
C GLU A 87 0.48 -3.75 -5.79
N THR A 88 1.72 -4.19 -5.73
CA THR A 88 2.74 -3.56 -4.89
C THR A 88 3.90 -3.13 -5.77
N TRP A 89 4.26 -1.86 -5.67
CA TRP A 89 5.37 -1.28 -6.42
C TRP A 89 6.49 -0.94 -5.46
N LEU A 90 7.72 -1.30 -5.83
CA LEU A 90 8.89 -0.80 -5.12
C LEU A 90 9.15 0.62 -5.64
N ALA A 91 9.17 1.59 -4.72
CA ALA A 91 9.39 2.98 -5.07
C ALA A 91 10.79 3.37 -4.63
N ILE A 92 11.58 3.90 -5.56
CA ILE A 92 12.95 4.32 -5.29
C ILE A 92 12.97 5.85 -5.26
N PRO A 93 13.53 6.46 -4.20
CA PRO A 93 13.60 7.92 -4.15
C PRO A 93 14.24 8.48 -5.41
N TYR A 94 13.67 9.54 -5.95
CA TYR A 94 14.11 10.05 -7.22
C TYR A 94 15.58 10.48 -7.20
N GLU A 95 16.02 11.09 -6.12
CA GLU A 95 17.41 11.50 -6.00
C GLU A 95 18.38 10.33 -6.04
N LYS A 96 17.94 9.14 -5.60
CA LYS A 96 18.76 7.95 -5.70
C LYS A 96 18.92 7.53 -7.16
N ILE A 97 17.85 7.65 -7.92
CA ILE A 97 17.89 7.33 -9.36
C ILE A 97 18.83 8.31 -10.07
N VAL A 98 18.76 9.59 -9.71
CA VAL A 98 19.64 10.59 -10.30
C VAL A 98 21.11 10.24 -10.01
N LYS A 99 21.39 9.83 -8.77
CA LYS A 99 22.76 9.47 -8.38
C LYS A 99 23.26 8.28 -9.19
N ILE A 100 22.42 7.27 -9.36
CA ILE A 100 22.78 6.10 -10.16
C ILE A 100 23.06 6.51 -11.59
N ALA A 101 22.24 7.39 -12.14
CA ALA A 101 22.42 7.87 -13.50
C ALA A 101 23.77 8.59 -13.66
N GLU A 102 24.13 9.38 -12.65
CA GLU A 102 25.43 10.07 -12.66
C GLU A 102 26.59 9.09 -12.61
N GLU A 103 26.44 8.01 -11.85
CA GLU A 103 27.47 6.99 -11.74
C GLU A 103 27.66 6.25 -13.08
N LEU A 104 26.59 6.12 -13.84
CA LEU A 104 26.68 5.49 -15.16
C LEU A 104 27.39 6.39 -16.17
N GLY A 105 27.50 7.67 -15.87
CA GLY A 105 28.25 8.60 -16.68
C GLY A 105 27.48 9.16 -17.87
N PRO A 106 27.85 10.37 -18.30
CA PRO A 106 27.17 10.98 -19.44
C PRO A 106 27.63 10.36 -20.74
N GLY A 107 26.82 10.46 -21.77
CA GLY A 107 27.20 10.03 -23.10
C GLY A 107 27.27 8.53 -23.29
N LYS A 108 26.58 7.81 -22.48
CA LYS A 108 26.56 6.35 -22.60
C LYS A 108 25.46 5.84 -23.48
#